data_77724261c50609bd6ba3747dd0070f70
#
_entry.id   77724261c50609bd6ba3747dd0070f70
#
_cell.length_a   1.000
_cell.length_b   1.000
_cell.length_c   1.000
_cell.angle_alpha   90.00
_cell.angle_beta   90.00
_cell.angle_gamma   90.00
#
_symmetry.space_group_name_H-M   'P 1'
#
loop_
_entity.id
_entity.type
_entity.pdbx_description
1 polymer ?
#
loop_
_entity_poly.entity_id
_entity_poly.type
_entity_poly.pdbx_seq_one_letter_code
_entity_poly.pdbx_strand_id
1 'polypeptide(L)'
;MLNYDLIVIGFGKAGKTLAAKFSKSGKSVALIEKDKNMYGGTCINVGCIPSKRLITDALKTPKGEFEEKAQHYKETVAEKKKLTAALNKANYDKIASTGVEIIDGTASFKDNHHIIVSTKDGNVEIEAEKFIINTGSV
;
A
#
# COMPACT_ATOMS: atom_id res chain seq x y z
N MET A 1 -10.54 -13.18 19.96
CA MET A 1 -9.87 -11.86 19.88
C MET A 1 -8.46 -12.11 19.39
N LEU A 2 -8.04 -11.41 18.32
CA LEU A 2 -6.68 -11.50 17.80
C LEU A 2 -5.78 -10.61 18.64
N ASN A 3 -4.54 -11.04 18.89
CA ASN A 3 -3.58 -10.28 19.70
C ASN A 3 -2.23 -10.19 18.98
N TYR A 4 -1.64 -8.97 18.93
CA TYR A 4 -0.36 -8.70 18.30
C TYR A 4 0.55 -7.85 19.20
N ASP A 5 1.85 -7.99 19.04
CA ASP A 5 2.82 -7.08 19.65
C ASP A 5 2.74 -5.68 19.03
N LEU A 6 2.44 -5.61 17.71
CA LEU A 6 2.37 -4.38 16.95
C LEU A 6 1.30 -4.42 15.86
N ILE A 7 0.53 -3.35 15.77
CA ILE A 7 -0.36 -3.11 14.64
C ILE A 7 0.10 -1.85 13.89
N VAL A 8 0.19 -1.95 12.57
CA VAL A 8 0.46 -0.82 11.67
C VAL A 8 -0.80 -0.51 10.88
N ILE A 9 -1.27 0.73 10.96
CA ILE A 9 -2.46 1.19 10.25
C ILE A 9 -2.03 2.01 9.04
N GLY A 10 -2.17 1.44 7.84
CA GLY A 10 -1.77 2.01 6.56
C GLY A 10 -0.51 1.36 5.97
N PHE A 11 -0.56 1.04 4.67
CA PHE A 11 0.47 0.28 3.95
C PHE A 11 1.58 1.16 3.34
N GLY A 12 1.73 2.40 3.80
CA GLY A 12 2.75 3.34 3.33
C GLY A 12 4.18 2.89 3.65
N LYS A 13 5.16 3.56 3.04
CA LYS A 13 6.58 3.13 3.07
C LYS A 13 7.14 2.98 4.48
N ALA A 14 6.87 3.92 5.37
CA ALA A 14 7.39 3.87 6.75
C ALA A 14 6.79 2.69 7.52
N GLY A 15 5.45 2.57 7.52
CA GLY A 15 4.72 1.53 8.25
C GLY A 15 5.09 0.12 7.79
N LYS A 16 5.05 -0.14 6.48
CA LYS A 16 5.42 -1.47 5.94
C LYS A 16 6.86 -1.87 6.24
N THR A 17 7.79 -0.89 6.24
CA THR A 17 9.19 -1.15 6.54
C THR A 17 9.39 -1.52 8.00
N LEU A 18 8.71 -0.80 8.91
CA LEU A 18 8.71 -1.12 10.33
C LEU A 18 8.02 -2.46 10.61
N ALA A 19 6.85 -2.70 10.02
CA ALA A 19 6.15 -3.97 10.16
C ALA A 19 7.04 -5.17 9.81
N ALA A 20 7.69 -5.12 8.65
CA ALA A 20 8.61 -6.17 8.20
C ALA A 20 9.81 -6.35 9.15
N LYS A 21 10.37 -5.24 9.66
CA LYS A 21 11.50 -5.28 10.59
C LYS A 21 11.12 -5.92 11.92
N PHE A 22 10.00 -5.53 12.50
CA PHE A 22 9.52 -6.09 13.77
C PHE A 22 9.15 -7.57 13.62
N SER A 23 8.46 -7.94 12.54
CA SER A 23 8.12 -9.34 12.28
C SER A 23 9.38 -10.22 12.16
N LYS A 24 10.41 -9.76 11.44
CA LYS A 24 11.69 -10.46 11.33
C LYS A 24 12.45 -10.57 12.67
N SER A 25 12.15 -9.73 13.65
CA SER A 25 12.70 -9.84 15.01
C SER A 25 11.88 -10.77 15.92
N GLY A 26 10.94 -11.51 15.38
CA GLY A 26 10.14 -12.50 16.11
C GLY A 26 8.87 -11.93 16.76
N LYS A 27 8.50 -10.69 16.44
CA LYS A 27 7.27 -10.08 16.94
C LYS A 27 6.07 -10.44 16.07
N SER A 28 4.90 -10.61 16.70
CA SER A 28 3.64 -10.76 16.01
C SER A 28 3.15 -9.40 15.52
N VAL A 29 2.97 -9.26 14.19
CA VAL A 29 2.65 -7.97 13.56
C VAL A 29 1.48 -8.12 12.60
N ALA A 30 0.48 -7.24 12.73
CA ALA A 30 -0.55 -7.03 11.73
C ALA A 30 -0.39 -5.68 11.04
N LEU A 31 -0.71 -5.62 9.75
CA LEU A 31 -0.76 -4.41 8.95
C LEU A 31 -2.16 -4.28 8.33
N ILE A 32 -2.82 -3.16 8.58
CA ILE A 32 -4.19 -2.92 8.14
C ILE A 32 -4.19 -1.93 7.00
N GLU A 33 -4.87 -2.25 5.89
CA GLU A 33 -5.06 -1.34 4.76
C GLU A 33 -6.53 -1.33 4.33
N LYS A 34 -7.08 -0.15 4.19
CA LYS A 34 -8.49 0.02 3.79
C LYS A 34 -8.75 -0.15 2.30
N ASP A 35 -7.72 0.05 1.47
CA ASP A 35 -7.84 0.02 0.01
C ASP A 35 -6.73 -0.83 -0.61
N LYS A 36 -7.11 -1.96 -1.20
CA LYS A 36 -6.20 -2.89 -1.91
C LYS A 36 -5.41 -2.22 -3.03
N ASN A 37 -5.96 -1.17 -3.65
CA ASN A 37 -5.26 -0.40 -4.68
C ASN A 37 -4.11 0.44 -4.11
N MET A 38 -4.01 0.55 -2.78
CA MET A 38 -3.00 1.33 -2.08
C MET A 38 -1.90 0.49 -1.42
N TYR A 39 -1.84 -0.82 -1.66
CA TYR A 39 -0.74 -1.64 -1.16
C TYR A 39 0.61 -1.08 -1.61
N GLY A 40 1.49 -0.81 -0.66
CA GLY A 40 2.77 -0.15 -0.87
C GLY A 40 2.75 1.37 -0.67
N GLY A 41 1.57 1.97 -0.57
CA GLY A 41 1.37 3.38 -0.25
C GLY A 41 1.30 4.32 -1.46
N THR A 42 1.15 5.59 -1.18
CA THR A 42 0.93 6.67 -2.15
C THR A 42 2.04 6.81 -3.18
N CYS A 43 3.30 6.68 -2.77
CA CYS A 43 4.45 6.83 -3.67
C CYS A 43 4.40 5.85 -4.85
N ILE A 44 4.01 4.60 -4.59
CA ILE A 44 3.95 3.54 -5.61
C ILE A 44 2.70 3.65 -6.48
N ASN A 45 1.55 3.93 -5.86
CA ASN A 45 0.27 3.78 -6.53
C ASN A 45 -0.24 5.06 -7.19
N VAL A 46 0.08 6.23 -6.62
CA VAL A 46 -0.54 7.51 -7.02
C VAL A 46 0.49 8.62 -7.29
N GLY A 47 1.60 8.63 -6.57
CA GLY A 47 2.55 9.74 -6.53
C GLY A 47 3.82 9.53 -7.33
N CYS A 48 4.93 9.28 -6.63
CA CYS A 48 6.30 9.34 -7.17
C CYS A 48 6.52 8.47 -8.40
N ILE A 49 6.17 7.19 -8.33
CA ILE A 49 6.47 6.21 -9.39
C ILE A 49 5.64 6.49 -10.66
N PRO A 50 4.29 6.59 -10.59
CA PRO A 50 3.52 6.89 -11.77
C PRO A 50 3.85 8.25 -12.40
N SER A 51 4.13 9.27 -11.60
CA SER A 51 4.52 10.60 -12.10
C SER A 51 5.85 10.56 -12.84
N LYS A 52 6.87 9.94 -12.26
CA LYS A 52 8.19 9.79 -12.90
C LYS A 52 8.12 8.96 -14.19
N ARG A 53 7.30 7.93 -14.21
CA ARG A 53 7.10 7.11 -15.42
C ARG A 53 6.50 7.95 -16.55
N LEU A 54 5.43 8.72 -16.27
CA LEU A 54 4.79 9.58 -17.26
C LEU A 54 5.74 10.66 -17.79
N ILE A 55 6.52 11.30 -16.90
CA ILE A 55 7.51 12.30 -17.30
C ILE A 55 8.60 11.70 -18.20
N THR A 56 9.14 10.54 -17.81
CA THR A 56 10.17 9.85 -18.60
C THR A 56 9.67 9.47 -19.97
N ASP A 57 8.43 8.96 -20.07
CA ASP A 57 7.85 8.56 -21.35
C ASP A 57 7.42 9.77 -22.19
N ALA A 58 7.05 10.90 -21.57
CA ALA A 58 6.78 12.16 -22.28
C ALA A 58 8.01 12.67 -23.04
N LEU A 59 9.22 12.48 -22.50
CA LEU A 59 10.47 12.86 -23.19
C LEU A 59 10.74 12.04 -24.45
N LYS A 60 10.07 10.90 -24.60
CA LYS A 60 10.16 10.00 -25.76
C LYS A 60 9.03 10.21 -26.77
N THR A 61 8.21 11.23 -26.58
CA THR A 61 7.09 11.53 -27.50
C THR A 61 7.60 11.76 -28.91
N PRO A 62 7.06 11.09 -29.94
CA PRO A 62 7.51 11.26 -31.32
C PRO A 62 7.27 12.68 -31.84
N LYS A 63 8.14 13.12 -32.75
CA LYS A 63 8.00 14.44 -33.44
C LYS A 63 7.03 14.34 -34.63
N GLY A 64 5.91 13.67 -34.43
CA GLY A 64 4.90 13.42 -35.47
C GLY A 64 3.67 14.31 -35.33
N GLU A 65 2.64 13.94 -36.08
CA GLU A 65 1.32 14.57 -36.04
C GLU A 65 0.58 14.26 -34.73
N PHE A 66 -0.60 14.86 -34.56
CA PHE A 66 -1.40 14.73 -33.34
C PHE A 66 -1.75 13.28 -33.03
N GLU A 67 -2.14 12.51 -34.04
CA GLU A 67 -2.56 11.12 -33.90
C GLU A 67 -1.42 10.23 -33.34
N GLU A 68 -0.19 10.43 -33.80
CA GLU A 68 0.98 9.69 -33.31
C GLU A 68 1.28 10.04 -31.85
N LYS A 69 1.17 11.32 -31.49
CA LYS A 69 1.35 11.78 -30.10
C LYS A 69 0.25 11.26 -29.18
N ALA A 70 -1.00 11.27 -29.64
CA ALA A 70 -2.13 10.74 -28.89
C ALA A 70 -2.01 9.23 -28.65
N GLN A 71 -1.56 8.47 -29.66
CA GLN A 71 -1.32 7.04 -29.53
C GLN A 71 -0.19 6.76 -28.53
N HIS A 72 0.93 7.47 -28.63
CA HIS A 72 2.04 7.36 -27.68
C HIS A 72 1.58 7.64 -26.23
N TYR A 73 0.79 8.69 -26.02
CA TYR A 73 0.25 9.00 -24.69
C TYR A 73 -0.65 7.87 -24.15
N LYS A 74 -1.51 7.33 -24.99
CA LYS A 74 -2.40 6.20 -24.63
C LYS A 74 -1.61 4.96 -24.21
N GLU A 75 -0.55 4.62 -24.95
CA GLU A 75 0.36 3.52 -24.63
C GLU A 75 1.11 3.76 -23.33
N THR A 76 1.62 4.98 -23.13
CA THR A 76 2.29 5.40 -21.90
C THR A 76 1.41 5.25 -20.67
N VAL A 77 0.13 5.66 -20.75
CA VAL A 77 -0.83 5.50 -19.67
C VAL A 77 -1.10 4.03 -19.36
N ALA A 78 -1.21 3.20 -20.40
CA ALA A 78 -1.41 1.76 -20.24
C ALA A 78 -0.21 1.09 -19.56
N GLU A 79 1.01 1.41 -19.98
CA GLU A 79 2.25 0.90 -19.37
C GLU A 79 2.42 1.39 -17.93
N LYS A 80 2.09 2.66 -17.63
CA LYS A 80 2.06 3.17 -16.26
C LYS A 80 1.13 2.36 -15.37
N LYS A 81 -0.09 2.03 -15.85
CA LYS A 81 -1.05 1.20 -15.09
C LYS A 81 -0.52 -0.20 -14.83
N LYS A 82 0.12 -0.84 -15.81
CA LYS A 82 0.76 -2.15 -15.63
C LYS A 82 1.87 -2.10 -14.57
N LEU A 83 2.72 -1.08 -14.63
CA LEU A 83 3.81 -0.89 -13.68
C LEU A 83 3.29 -0.72 -12.26
N THR A 84 2.30 0.14 -12.05
CA THR A 84 1.73 0.38 -10.71
C THR A 84 1.04 -0.87 -10.16
N ALA A 85 0.31 -1.62 -10.98
CA ALA A 85 -0.31 -2.87 -10.56
C ALA A 85 0.73 -3.93 -10.16
N ALA A 86 1.80 -4.07 -10.94
CA ALA A 86 2.89 -5.00 -10.63
C ALA A 86 3.61 -4.64 -9.33
N LEU A 87 3.89 -3.35 -9.10
CA LEU A 87 4.53 -2.88 -7.87
C LEU A 87 3.61 -2.99 -6.64
N ASN A 88 2.32 -2.73 -6.81
CA ASN A 88 1.31 -2.94 -5.76
C ASN A 88 1.34 -4.40 -5.27
N LYS A 89 1.21 -5.34 -6.21
CA LYS A 89 1.28 -6.78 -5.91
C LYS A 89 2.62 -7.18 -5.28
N ALA A 90 3.74 -6.73 -5.84
CA ALA A 90 5.07 -7.06 -5.33
C ALA A 90 5.28 -6.55 -3.89
N ASN A 91 4.72 -5.40 -3.54
CA ASN A 91 4.76 -4.89 -2.17
C ASN A 91 3.92 -5.73 -1.21
N TYR A 92 2.73 -6.14 -1.62
CA TYR A 92 1.91 -7.06 -0.84
C TYR A 92 2.67 -8.37 -0.56
N ASP A 93 3.13 -9.04 -1.63
CA ASP A 93 3.82 -10.33 -1.53
C ASP A 93 5.08 -10.23 -0.67
N LYS A 94 5.84 -9.15 -0.82
CA LYS A 94 7.06 -8.91 -0.03
C LYS A 94 6.78 -8.76 1.46
N ILE A 95 5.73 -8.05 1.84
CA ILE A 95 5.38 -7.87 3.25
C ILE A 95 4.78 -9.16 3.82
N ALA A 96 3.88 -9.81 3.11
CA ALA A 96 3.30 -11.08 3.52
C ALA A 96 4.38 -12.16 3.75
N SER A 97 5.42 -12.21 2.89
CA SER A 97 6.53 -13.15 3.03
C SER A 97 7.38 -12.95 4.29
N THR A 98 7.24 -11.83 4.98
CA THR A 98 7.96 -11.57 6.25
C THR A 98 7.24 -12.10 7.49
N GLY A 99 6.06 -12.69 7.33
CA GLY A 99 5.21 -13.14 8.44
C GLY A 99 4.28 -12.07 9.02
N VAL A 100 4.25 -10.88 8.41
CA VAL A 100 3.25 -9.84 8.75
C VAL A 100 1.89 -10.27 8.24
N GLU A 101 0.88 -10.27 9.11
CA GLU A 101 -0.51 -10.51 8.72
C GLU A 101 -1.11 -9.24 8.12
N ILE A 102 -1.59 -9.31 6.89
CA ILE A 102 -2.20 -8.17 6.19
C ILE A 102 -3.72 -8.31 6.29
N ILE A 103 -4.37 -7.31 6.88
CA ILE A 103 -5.82 -7.29 7.10
C ILE A 103 -6.43 -6.17 6.26
N ASP A 104 -7.32 -6.53 5.35
CA ASP A 104 -8.06 -5.56 4.53
C ASP A 104 -9.26 -5.04 5.31
N GLY A 105 -9.25 -3.74 5.62
CA GLY A 105 -10.34 -3.12 6.35
C GLY A 105 -9.99 -1.73 6.88
N THR A 106 -10.99 -1.10 7.47
CA THR A 106 -10.85 0.22 8.10
C THR A 106 -10.75 0.06 9.61
N ALA A 107 -9.64 0.51 10.17
CA ALA A 107 -9.39 0.47 11.61
C ALA A 107 -9.98 1.69 12.32
N SER A 108 -10.57 1.46 13.47
CA SER A 108 -10.99 2.50 14.44
C SER A 108 -10.58 2.11 15.85
N PHE A 109 -10.07 3.07 16.62
CA PHE A 109 -9.72 2.82 18.02
C PHE A 109 -10.96 2.67 18.89
N LYS A 110 -10.98 1.63 19.70
CA LYS A 110 -11.96 1.43 20.76
C LYS A 110 -11.43 1.99 22.10
N ASP A 111 -10.15 1.74 22.36
CA ASP A 111 -9.38 2.26 23.49
C ASP A 111 -7.88 2.24 23.17
N ASN A 112 -7.03 2.41 24.20
CA ASN A 112 -5.56 2.49 24.02
C ASN A 112 -4.91 1.19 23.52
N HIS A 113 -5.57 0.05 23.67
CA HIS A 113 -5.03 -1.27 23.34
C HIS A 113 -5.89 -2.05 22.35
N HIS A 114 -7.09 -1.55 22.02
CA HIS A 114 -8.02 -2.24 21.15
C HIS A 114 -8.45 -1.38 19.96
N ILE A 115 -8.50 -2.04 18.82
CA ILE A 115 -9.10 -1.48 17.60
C ILE A 115 -10.21 -2.40 17.09
N ILE A 116 -11.15 -1.82 16.37
CA ILE A 116 -12.13 -2.54 15.56
C ILE A 116 -11.78 -2.34 14.12
N VAL A 117 -11.58 -3.44 13.38
CA VAL A 117 -11.35 -3.42 11.94
C VAL A 117 -12.63 -3.83 11.24
N SER A 118 -13.23 -2.92 10.50
CA SER A 118 -14.37 -3.19 9.65
C SER A 118 -13.89 -3.80 8.33
N THR A 119 -14.11 -5.10 8.17
CA THR A 119 -13.78 -5.85 6.96
C THR A 119 -15.04 -6.14 6.14
N LYS A 120 -14.87 -6.68 4.93
CA LYS A 120 -16.00 -7.14 4.10
C LYS A 120 -16.82 -8.27 4.75
N ASP A 121 -16.21 -9.04 5.66
CA ASP A 121 -16.83 -10.19 6.32
C ASP A 121 -17.37 -9.87 7.73
N GLY A 122 -17.28 -8.59 8.12
CA GLY A 122 -17.74 -8.08 9.42
C GLY A 122 -16.67 -7.39 10.23
N ASN A 123 -17.00 -7.02 11.45
CA ASN A 123 -16.09 -6.34 12.36
C ASN A 123 -15.24 -7.35 13.13
N VAL A 124 -13.94 -7.08 13.18
CA VAL A 124 -12.97 -7.87 13.96
C VAL A 124 -12.37 -6.98 15.04
N GLU A 125 -12.45 -7.39 16.29
CA GLU A 125 -11.77 -6.72 17.39
C GLU A 125 -10.38 -7.29 17.57
N ILE A 126 -9.37 -6.41 17.64
CA ILE A 126 -7.95 -6.75 17.70
C ILE A 126 -7.30 -5.98 18.83
N GLU A 127 -6.54 -6.69 19.66
CA GLU A 127 -5.73 -6.14 20.73
C GLU A 127 -4.26 -6.03 20.29
N ALA A 128 -3.56 -4.97 20.71
CA ALA A 128 -2.12 -4.85 20.54
C ALA A 128 -1.44 -4.07 21.66
N GLU A 129 -0.17 -4.41 21.88
CA GLU A 129 0.69 -3.65 22.80
C GLU A 129 1.01 -2.25 22.24
N LYS A 130 1.23 -2.15 20.92
CA LYS A 130 1.63 -0.91 20.23
C LYS A 130 0.94 -0.73 18.90
N PHE A 131 0.73 0.54 18.55
CA PHE A 131 0.16 0.95 17.27
C PHE A 131 1.07 1.94 16.55
N ILE A 132 1.18 1.80 15.24
CA ILE A 132 1.79 2.79 14.35
C ILE A 132 0.69 3.32 13.42
N ILE A 133 0.40 4.61 13.54
CA ILE A 133 -0.53 5.31 12.66
C ILE A 133 0.24 5.80 11.44
N ASN A 134 -0.03 5.21 10.28
CA ASN A 134 0.68 5.45 9.01
C ASN A 134 -0.33 5.68 7.87
N THR A 135 -1.40 6.39 8.17
CA THR A 135 -2.54 6.57 7.27
C THR A 135 -2.29 7.58 6.15
N GLY A 136 -1.19 8.34 6.23
CA GLY A 136 -0.83 9.33 5.23
C GLY A 136 -1.67 10.60 5.30
N SER A 137 -1.78 11.27 4.15
CA SER A 137 -2.58 12.49 3.97
C SER A 137 -3.47 12.37 2.74
N VAL A 138 -4.55 13.12 2.70
CA VAL A 138 -5.49 13.22 1.59
C VAL A 138 -5.55 14.67 1.09
#